data_29b4a6883ad0af5f8731b11189ac9693
#
_entry.id   29b4a6883ad0af5f8731b11189ac9693
#
_cell.length_a   1.000
_cell.length_b   1.000
_cell.length_c   1.000
_cell.angle_alpha   90.00
_cell.angle_beta   90.00
_cell.angle_gamma   90.00
#
_symmetry.space_group_name_H-M   'P 1'
#
loop_
_entity.id
_entity.type
_entity.pdbx_description
1 polymer ?
#
loop_
_entity_poly.entity_id
_entity_poly.type
_entity_poly.pdbx_seq_one_letter_code
_entity_poly.pdbx_strand_id
1 'polypeptide(L)'
;EALQEVISIDRDITDAAQLDPFAAVNVQSGGAKELTIAGANNRFNSLTIDGVALNDRFGLNANGYPSQRSPISYDAIESLSIQTAPFDVEYNGFTGGTINAVTKSGTNTFEGSVGYYSTDDSTIGDKNGDDEFDFKFEEETFVATFGGPIIKDKLFFFVAYDKYEEIAPLQNGPAGSGARP
;
A
#
# COMPACT_ATOMS: atom_id res chain seq x y z
N GLU A 1 0.14 -15.45 -7.77
CA GLU A 1 1.32 -15.32 -8.63
C GLU A 1 1.43 -13.94 -9.28
N ALA A 2 0.35 -13.39 -9.85
CA ALA A 2 0.40 -12.08 -10.55
C ALA A 2 0.84 -10.90 -9.65
N LEU A 3 0.51 -10.88 -8.37
CA LEU A 3 0.89 -9.80 -7.46
C LEU A 3 2.39 -9.74 -7.18
N GLN A 4 3.09 -10.86 -7.21
CA GLN A 4 4.54 -10.91 -6.97
C GLN A 4 5.35 -10.40 -8.17
N GLU A 5 4.74 -10.33 -9.35
CA GLU A 5 5.35 -9.80 -10.57
C GLU A 5 5.19 -8.29 -10.70
N VAL A 6 4.32 -7.68 -9.88
CA VAL A 6 4.17 -6.22 -9.88
C VAL A 6 5.33 -5.59 -9.12
N ILE A 7 6.13 -4.84 -9.85
CA ILE A 7 7.20 -4.04 -9.26
C ILE A 7 6.55 -2.85 -8.55
N SER A 8 6.45 -2.92 -7.23
CA SER A 8 6.05 -1.81 -6.38
C SER A 8 7.27 -1.36 -5.59
N ILE A 9 7.68 -0.11 -5.77
CA ILE A 9 8.81 0.48 -5.04
C ILE A 9 8.42 0.66 -3.57
N ASP A 10 7.23 1.20 -3.33
CA ASP A 10 6.74 1.53 -1.99
C ASP A 10 5.97 0.37 -1.34
N ARG A 11 5.82 -0.76 -2.05
CA ARG A 11 5.10 -1.96 -1.61
C ARG A 11 3.67 -1.66 -1.14
N ASP A 12 3.01 -0.76 -1.86
CA ASP A 12 1.62 -0.37 -1.60
C ASP A 12 0.65 -1.15 -2.49
N ILE A 13 -0.51 -1.49 -1.94
CA ILE A 13 -1.58 -2.20 -2.67
C ILE A 13 -2.15 -1.38 -3.84
N THR A 14 -2.03 -0.05 -3.78
CA THR A 14 -2.44 0.83 -4.87
C THR A 14 -1.62 0.62 -6.14
N ASP A 15 -0.36 0.23 -6.02
CA ASP A 15 0.49 -0.05 -7.20
C ASP A 15 -0.01 -1.29 -7.95
N ALA A 16 -0.44 -2.32 -7.21
CA ALA A 16 -1.07 -3.49 -7.82
C ALA A 16 -2.43 -3.14 -8.44
N ALA A 17 -3.13 -2.17 -7.87
CA ALA A 17 -4.42 -1.72 -8.39
C ALA A 17 -4.30 -1.05 -9.77
N GLN A 18 -3.14 -0.48 -10.13
CA GLN A 18 -2.91 0.12 -11.45
C GLN A 18 -2.94 -0.89 -12.60
N LEU A 19 -2.91 -2.19 -12.31
CA LEU A 19 -3.10 -3.22 -13.35
C LEU A 19 -4.54 -3.26 -13.89
N ASP A 20 -5.49 -2.72 -13.13
CA ASP A 20 -6.86 -2.58 -13.61
C ASP A 20 -6.97 -1.32 -14.49
N PRO A 21 -7.48 -1.43 -15.72
CA PRO A 21 -7.58 -0.29 -16.65
C PRO A 21 -8.54 0.81 -16.19
N PHE A 22 -9.42 0.54 -15.24
CA PHE A 22 -10.32 1.52 -14.63
C PHE A 22 -9.77 2.16 -13.36
N ALA A 23 -8.61 1.71 -12.89
CA ALA A 23 -7.95 2.27 -11.72
C ALA A 23 -6.83 3.23 -12.14
N ALA A 24 -6.77 4.38 -11.48
CA ALA A 24 -5.69 5.35 -11.66
C ALA A 24 -5.18 5.81 -10.30
N VAL A 25 -3.86 5.90 -10.17
CA VAL A 25 -3.20 6.39 -8.95
C VAL A 25 -2.67 7.79 -9.20
N ASN A 26 -3.10 8.73 -8.35
CA ASN A 26 -2.56 10.08 -8.31
C ASN A 26 -1.68 10.22 -7.06
N VAL A 27 -0.45 10.69 -7.27
CA VAL A 27 0.46 10.98 -6.16
C VAL A 27 0.27 12.44 -5.75
N GLN A 28 -0.12 12.66 -4.51
CA GLN A 28 -0.30 13.99 -3.92
C GLN A 28 1.06 14.59 -3.49
N SER A 29 1.09 15.91 -3.33
CA SER A 29 2.22 16.57 -2.66
C SER A 29 2.38 16.01 -1.25
N GLY A 30 3.51 15.36 -0.97
CA GLY A 30 3.76 14.64 0.29
C GLY A 30 3.70 13.11 0.17
N GLY A 31 3.62 12.59 -1.07
CA GLY A 31 3.79 11.15 -1.35
C GLY A 31 2.55 10.29 -1.16
N ALA A 32 1.44 10.84 -0.64
CA ALA A 32 0.21 10.07 -0.49
C ALA A 32 -0.36 9.65 -1.85
N LYS A 33 -0.62 8.37 -2.00
CA LYS A 33 -1.20 7.79 -3.22
C LYS A 33 -2.72 7.73 -3.11
N GLU A 34 -3.41 8.41 -4.01
CA GLU A 34 -4.86 8.37 -4.12
C GLU A 34 -5.28 7.43 -5.25
N LEU A 35 -5.97 6.36 -4.91
CA LEU A 35 -6.52 5.45 -5.89
C LEU A 35 -7.94 5.89 -6.31
N THR A 36 -8.11 6.25 -7.57
CA THR A 36 -9.42 6.51 -8.17
C THR A 36 -9.85 5.31 -9.00
N ILE A 37 -11.11 4.90 -8.87
CA ILE A 37 -11.69 3.81 -9.65
C ILE A 37 -12.84 4.38 -10.48
N ALA A 38 -12.78 4.17 -11.79
CA ALA A 38 -13.73 4.71 -12.76
C ALA A 38 -13.93 6.24 -12.65
N GLY A 39 -12.89 6.98 -12.28
CA GLY A 39 -12.94 8.44 -12.09
C GLY A 39 -13.64 8.92 -10.82
N ALA A 40 -14.09 8.00 -9.96
CA ALA A 40 -14.66 8.37 -8.66
C ALA A 40 -13.57 8.79 -7.68
N ASN A 41 -13.90 9.72 -6.77
CA ASN A 41 -12.98 10.11 -5.71
C ASN A 41 -12.63 8.91 -4.81
N ASN A 42 -11.39 8.80 -4.37
CA ASN A 42 -10.86 7.71 -3.54
C ASN A 42 -11.68 7.45 -2.27
N ARG A 43 -12.27 8.48 -1.67
CA ARG A 43 -13.14 8.38 -0.48
C ARG A 43 -14.41 7.55 -0.70
N PHE A 44 -14.78 7.36 -1.95
CA PHE A 44 -15.96 6.59 -2.32
C PHE A 44 -15.63 5.14 -2.69
N ASN A 45 -14.37 4.76 -2.61
CA ASN A 45 -13.96 3.38 -2.75
C ASN A 45 -14.16 2.62 -1.43
N SER A 46 -14.42 1.33 -1.51
CA SER A 46 -14.41 0.45 -0.34
C SER A 46 -13.15 -0.41 -0.38
N LEU A 47 -12.36 -0.34 0.70
CA LEU A 47 -11.24 -1.26 0.93
C LEU A 47 -11.67 -2.32 1.94
N THR A 48 -11.54 -3.57 1.57
CA THR A 48 -11.78 -4.71 2.45
C THR A 48 -10.56 -5.62 2.50
N ILE A 49 -10.26 -6.16 3.68
CA ILE A 49 -9.26 -7.21 3.87
C ILE A 49 -9.98 -8.39 4.52
N ASP A 50 -9.96 -9.54 3.86
CA ASP A 50 -10.70 -10.76 4.26
C ASP A 50 -12.18 -10.46 4.59
N GLY A 51 -12.80 -9.55 3.81
CA GLY A 51 -14.19 -9.13 3.99
C GLY A 51 -14.41 -8.08 5.08
N VAL A 52 -13.38 -7.65 5.81
CA VAL A 52 -13.47 -6.59 6.81
C VAL A 52 -13.16 -5.24 6.18
N ALA A 53 -14.09 -4.28 6.30
CA ALA A 53 -13.91 -2.94 5.76
C ALA A 53 -12.90 -2.12 6.57
N LEU A 54 -11.91 -1.55 5.88
CA LEU A 54 -10.81 -0.78 6.45
C LEU A 54 -10.70 0.63 5.84
N ASN A 55 -11.82 1.25 5.54
CA ASN A 55 -11.84 2.61 5.03
C ASN A 55 -11.56 3.65 6.13
N ASP A 56 -10.89 4.74 5.75
CA ASP A 56 -10.85 5.95 6.58
C ASP A 56 -12.23 6.62 6.62
N ARG A 57 -13.00 6.33 7.66
CA ARG A 57 -14.37 6.87 7.85
C ARG A 57 -14.39 8.35 8.17
N PHE A 58 -13.29 8.91 8.65
CA PHE A 58 -13.17 10.32 8.99
C PHE A 58 -12.65 11.18 7.84
N GLY A 59 -12.07 10.54 6.80
CA GLY A 59 -11.51 11.23 5.65
C GLY A 59 -10.29 12.09 6.00
N LEU A 60 -9.50 11.66 6.97
CA LEU A 60 -8.29 12.37 7.41
C LEU A 60 -7.08 12.08 6.53
N ASN A 61 -7.05 10.91 5.92
CA ASN A 61 -5.95 10.49 5.05
C ASN A 61 -6.34 10.61 3.56
N ALA A 62 -5.45 11.20 2.78
CA ALA A 62 -5.67 11.39 1.35
C ALA A 62 -5.72 10.07 0.58
N ASN A 63 -5.03 9.03 1.06
CA ASN A 63 -5.01 7.71 0.45
C ASN A 63 -6.29 6.88 0.68
N GLY A 64 -7.19 7.33 1.55
CA GLY A 64 -8.43 6.62 1.90
C GLY A 64 -8.24 5.47 2.90
N TYR A 65 -7.01 5.22 3.37
CA TYR A 65 -6.71 4.23 4.41
C TYR A 65 -6.86 4.80 5.83
N PRO A 66 -7.09 3.97 6.85
CA PRO A 66 -7.11 4.42 8.23
C PRO A 66 -5.71 4.79 8.78
N SER A 67 -4.68 4.61 7.97
CA SER A 67 -3.26 4.85 8.25
C SER A 67 -2.59 5.58 7.10
N GLN A 68 -1.41 6.17 7.32
CA GLN A 68 -0.67 6.87 6.26
C GLN A 68 -0.15 5.93 5.17
N ARG A 69 0.06 4.64 5.51
CA ARG A 69 0.47 3.58 4.60
C ARG A 69 -0.61 2.51 4.50
N SER A 70 -0.40 1.57 3.57
CA SER A 70 -1.22 0.36 3.48
C SER A 70 -1.37 -0.30 4.85
N PRO A 71 -2.60 -0.60 5.32
CA PRO A 71 -2.83 -1.19 6.63
C PRO A 71 -2.38 -2.66 6.73
N ILE A 72 -1.94 -3.24 5.62
CA ILE A 72 -1.44 -4.61 5.55
C ILE A 72 -0.16 -4.65 4.72
N SER A 73 0.79 -5.49 5.13
CA SER A 73 1.99 -5.76 4.35
C SER A 73 1.62 -6.37 2.99
N TYR A 74 2.26 -5.87 1.94
CA TYR A 74 2.09 -6.39 0.58
C TYR A 74 2.43 -7.90 0.50
N ASP A 75 3.42 -8.35 1.25
CA ASP A 75 3.83 -9.76 1.30
C ASP A 75 2.83 -10.67 1.98
N ALA A 76 1.92 -10.12 2.79
CA ALA A 76 0.85 -10.86 3.43
C ALA A 76 -0.35 -11.10 2.51
N ILE A 77 -0.40 -10.46 1.34
CA ILE A 77 -1.52 -10.57 0.42
C ILE A 77 -1.32 -11.77 -0.51
N GLU A 78 -2.34 -12.61 -0.60
CA GLU A 78 -2.42 -13.72 -1.55
C GLU A 78 -3.02 -13.27 -2.87
N SER A 79 -4.13 -12.52 -2.81
CA SER A 79 -4.82 -12.00 -3.99
C SER A 79 -5.45 -10.64 -3.74
N LEU A 80 -5.51 -9.85 -4.80
CA LEU A 80 -6.17 -8.56 -4.83
C LEU A 80 -7.23 -8.58 -5.92
N SER A 81 -8.46 -8.22 -5.57
CA SER A 81 -9.57 -8.08 -6.50
C SER A 81 -10.05 -6.64 -6.50
N ILE A 82 -10.16 -6.06 -7.69
CA ILE A 82 -10.73 -4.74 -7.89
C ILE A 82 -12.01 -4.90 -8.69
N GLN A 83 -13.07 -4.30 -8.20
CA GLN A 83 -14.36 -4.36 -8.86
C GLN A 83 -14.91 -2.94 -9.06
N THR A 84 -15.22 -2.62 -10.29
CA THR A 84 -15.87 -1.37 -10.66
C THR A 84 -17.37 -1.56 -10.59
N ALA A 85 -18.04 -0.83 -9.68
CA ALA A 85 -19.48 -0.87 -9.50
C ALA A 85 -20.07 -2.30 -9.29
N PRO A 86 -19.66 -3.03 -8.25
CA PRO A 86 -20.26 -4.32 -7.93
C PRO A 86 -21.72 -4.12 -7.52
N PHE A 87 -22.63 -4.87 -8.15
CA PHE A 87 -24.08 -4.76 -7.93
C PHE A 87 -24.62 -5.75 -6.89
N ASP A 88 -23.75 -6.56 -6.29
CA ASP A 88 -24.16 -7.53 -5.28
C ASP A 88 -24.48 -6.86 -3.94
N VAL A 89 -25.48 -7.38 -3.24
CA VAL A 89 -25.94 -6.86 -1.94
C VAL A 89 -24.91 -7.03 -0.81
N GLU A 90 -23.89 -7.86 -1.00
CA GLU A 90 -22.80 -8.06 -0.07
C GLU A 90 -21.86 -6.85 0.00
N TYR A 91 -21.80 -6.06 -1.07
CA TYR A 91 -20.98 -4.87 -1.15
C TYR A 91 -21.75 -3.64 -0.71
N ASN A 92 -21.21 -2.93 0.26
CA ASN A 92 -21.82 -1.69 0.76
C ASN A 92 -20.75 -0.63 1.07
N GLY A 93 -21.20 0.61 1.31
CA GLY A 93 -20.32 1.70 1.74
C GLY A 93 -19.41 2.27 0.64
N PHE A 94 -19.75 2.08 -0.62
CA PHE A 94 -19.01 2.64 -1.75
C PHE A 94 -19.97 3.27 -2.77
N THR A 95 -19.45 4.21 -3.57
CA THR A 95 -20.06 4.74 -4.79
C THR A 95 -19.05 4.79 -5.95
N GLY A 96 -17.79 4.45 -5.68
CA GLY A 96 -16.71 4.23 -6.64
C GLY A 96 -16.54 2.74 -6.93
N GLY A 97 -15.38 2.20 -6.61
CA GLY A 97 -15.08 0.78 -6.73
C GLY A 97 -14.85 0.11 -5.38
N THR A 98 -14.70 -1.21 -5.41
CA THR A 98 -14.27 -1.99 -4.25
C THR A 98 -12.92 -2.63 -4.51
N ILE A 99 -12.09 -2.61 -3.49
CA ILE A 99 -10.79 -3.28 -3.45
C ILE A 99 -10.89 -4.32 -2.35
N ASN A 100 -10.73 -5.58 -2.71
CA ASN A 100 -10.72 -6.66 -1.74
C ASN A 100 -9.37 -7.37 -1.76
N ALA A 101 -8.65 -7.30 -0.66
CA ALA A 101 -7.42 -8.04 -0.44
C ALA A 101 -7.72 -9.30 0.37
N VAL A 102 -7.19 -10.43 -0.07
CA VAL A 102 -7.25 -11.70 0.66
C VAL A 102 -5.85 -12.00 1.18
N THR A 103 -5.75 -12.30 2.47
CA THR A 103 -4.47 -12.60 3.10
C THR A 103 -4.02 -14.02 2.83
N LYS A 104 -2.69 -14.24 2.82
CA LYS A 104 -2.09 -15.57 2.74
C LYS A 104 -2.49 -16.41 3.94
N SER A 105 -2.70 -17.67 3.71
CA SER A 105 -2.94 -18.68 4.74
C SER A 105 -1.79 -19.69 4.78
N GLY A 106 -1.63 -20.38 5.92
CA GLY A 106 -0.68 -21.47 6.02
C GLY A 106 -1.12 -22.68 5.18
N THR A 107 -0.16 -23.45 4.73
CA THR A 107 -0.34 -24.68 3.94
C THR A 107 0.17 -25.90 4.69
N ASN A 108 0.13 -27.08 4.05
CA ASN A 108 0.73 -28.30 4.60
C ASN A 108 2.26 -28.33 4.56
N THR A 109 2.87 -27.34 3.92
CA THR A 109 4.32 -27.14 3.86
C THR A 109 4.72 -25.90 4.64
N PHE A 110 5.87 -25.93 5.29
CA PHE A 110 6.43 -24.72 5.88
C PHE A 110 7.04 -23.87 4.78
N GLU A 111 6.59 -22.62 4.71
CA GLU A 111 7.07 -21.64 3.76
C GLU A 111 7.33 -20.32 4.49
N GLY A 112 8.35 -19.61 4.05
CA GLY A 112 8.67 -18.32 4.61
C GLY A 112 9.53 -17.50 3.67
N SER A 113 9.47 -16.19 3.85
CA SER A 113 10.28 -15.24 3.11
C SER A 113 10.83 -14.17 4.04
N VAL A 114 11.98 -13.63 3.68
CA VAL A 114 12.56 -12.46 4.33
C VAL A 114 12.98 -11.49 3.24
N GLY A 115 12.60 -10.23 3.38
CA GLY A 115 12.97 -9.14 2.50
C GLY A 115 13.50 -7.95 3.26
N TYR A 116 14.49 -7.28 2.68
CA TYR A 116 14.98 -5.98 3.12
C TYR A 116 15.05 -5.06 1.92
N TYR A 117 14.43 -3.90 2.05
CA TYR A 117 14.35 -2.88 1.01
C TYR A 117 14.85 -1.58 1.61
N SER A 118 15.71 -0.89 0.89
CA SER A 118 16.26 0.39 1.31
C SER A 118 16.30 1.33 0.11
N THR A 119 15.84 2.55 0.32
CA THR A 119 15.93 3.65 -0.64
C THR A 119 16.50 4.85 0.10
N ASP A 120 17.49 5.50 -0.47
CA ASP A 120 18.14 6.67 0.08
C ASP A 120 18.27 7.79 -0.96
N ASP A 121 18.72 8.96 -0.53
CA ASP A 121 18.95 10.12 -1.38
C ASP A 121 19.91 9.82 -2.54
N SER A 122 20.82 8.86 -2.40
CA SER A 122 21.75 8.48 -3.47
C SER A 122 21.09 7.68 -4.60
N THR A 123 19.94 7.03 -4.31
CA THR A 123 19.15 6.24 -5.27
C THR A 123 18.06 7.07 -5.95
N ILE A 124 17.75 8.25 -5.42
CA ILE A 124 16.79 9.20 -5.96
C ILE A 124 17.58 10.32 -6.67
N GLY A 125 17.15 10.73 -7.87
CA GLY A 125 17.81 11.83 -8.57
C GLY A 125 17.71 13.14 -7.77
N ASP A 126 18.84 13.83 -7.62
CA ASP A 126 19.01 15.08 -6.90
C ASP A 126 18.79 16.34 -7.77
N LYS A 127 18.48 16.16 -9.05
CA LYS A 127 18.34 17.25 -10.04
C LYS A 127 17.04 17.22 -10.80
N ASN A 128 16.44 18.40 -10.92
CA ASN A 128 15.33 18.61 -11.84
C ASN A 128 15.67 19.83 -12.73
N GLY A 129 16.25 19.55 -13.90
CA GLY A 129 16.80 20.57 -14.76
C GLY A 129 18.06 21.20 -14.16
N ASP A 130 18.05 22.52 -13.96
CA ASP A 130 19.16 23.29 -13.37
C ASP A 130 19.04 23.44 -11.83
N ASP A 131 17.94 22.97 -11.25
CA ASP A 131 17.73 23.00 -9.79
C ASP A 131 18.30 21.72 -9.15
N GLU A 132 19.17 21.89 -8.17
CA GLU A 132 19.74 20.83 -7.34
C GLU A 132 19.00 20.80 -5.99
N PHE A 133 18.53 19.62 -5.58
CA PHE A 133 17.81 19.44 -4.34
C PHE A 133 18.71 18.70 -3.34
N ASP A 134 19.09 19.38 -2.28
CA ASP A 134 19.81 18.78 -1.15
C ASP A 134 18.78 18.44 -0.05
N PHE A 135 18.22 17.24 -0.11
CA PHE A 135 17.34 16.74 0.95
C PHE A 135 17.79 15.34 1.39
N LYS A 136 17.73 15.11 2.67
CA LYS A 136 18.02 13.82 3.25
C LYS A 136 16.75 12.98 3.25
N PHE A 137 16.75 11.91 2.49
CA PHE A 137 15.66 10.94 2.44
C PHE A 137 16.25 9.55 2.69
N GLU A 138 15.65 8.82 3.58
CA GLU A 138 16.02 7.43 3.87
C GLU A 138 14.76 6.66 4.20
N GLU A 139 14.58 5.55 3.51
CA GLU A 139 13.46 4.65 3.71
C GLU A 139 13.98 3.23 3.84
N GLU A 140 13.60 2.57 4.90
CA GLU A 140 13.96 1.17 5.15
C GLU A 140 12.71 0.35 5.46
N THR A 141 12.58 -0.78 4.77
CA THR A 141 11.50 -1.74 5.02
C THR A 141 12.08 -3.13 5.24
N PHE A 142 11.80 -3.71 6.39
CA PHE A 142 12.10 -5.10 6.68
C PHE A 142 10.80 -5.90 6.74
N VAL A 143 10.73 -6.97 5.96
CA VAL A 143 9.57 -7.85 5.90
C VAL A 143 9.97 -9.28 6.17
N ALA A 144 9.19 -9.98 6.97
CA ALA A 144 9.34 -11.41 7.17
C ALA A 144 7.97 -12.09 7.17
N THR A 145 7.86 -13.20 6.47
CA THR A 145 6.66 -14.04 6.48
C THR A 145 7.01 -15.47 6.83
N PHE A 146 6.13 -16.15 7.55
CA PHE A 146 6.29 -17.54 7.87
C PHE A 146 4.92 -18.22 8.05
N GLY A 147 4.73 -19.36 7.45
CA GLY A 147 3.49 -20.12 7.54
C GLY A 147 3.72 -21.63 7.41
N GLY A 148 2.72 -22.40 7.83
CA GLY A 148 2.78 -23.85 7.76
C GLY A 148 1.71 -24.55 8.59
N PRO A 149 1.78 -25.88 8.72
CA PRO A 149 0.82 -26.64 9.48
C PRO A 149 1.19 -26.69 10.98
N ILE A 150 0.22 -26.39 11.85
CA ILE A 150 0.30 -26.78 13.27
C ILE A 150 -0.12 -28.24 13.41
N ILE A 151 -1.22 -28.62 12.72
CA ILE A 151 -1.66 -30.01 12.59
C ILE A 151 -1.88 -30.25 11.11
N LYS A 152 -1.14 -31.16 10.54
CA LYS A 152 -1.21 -31.48 9.12
C LYS A 152 -2.64 -31.79 8.69
N ASP A 153 -3.07 -31.25 7.57
CA ASP A 153 -4.39 -31.35 6.95
C ASP A 153 -5.56 -30.76 7.79
N LYS A 154 -5.28 -30.10 8.95
CA LYS A 154 -6.34 -29.64 9.84
C LYS A 154 -6.18 -28.21 10.34
N LEU A 155 -4.98 -27.83 10.73
CA LEU A 155 -4.75 -26.54 11.37
C LEU A 155 -3.47 -25.92 10.85
N PHE A 156 -3.58 -24.71 10.35
CA PHE A 156 -2.50 -23.96 9.74
C PHE A 156 -2.32 -22.62 10.45
N PHE A 157 -1.16 -22.04 10.28
CA PHE A 157 -0.88 -20.67 10.70
C PHE A 157 -0.14 -19.92 9.59
N PHE A 158 -0.27 -18.60 9.60
CA PHE A 158 0.51 -17.69 8.81
C PHE A 158 0.77 -16.44 9.63
N VAL A 159 2.01 -15.95 9.60
CA VAL A 159 2.45 -14.74 10.29
C VAL A 159 3.20 -13.88 9.28
N ALA A 160 2.87 -12.61 9.25
CA ALA A 160 3.62 -11.58 8.52
C ALA A 160 4.09 -10.51 9.51
N TYR A 161 5.32 -10.10 9.39
CA TYR A 161 5.93 -9.00 10.13
C TYR A 161 6.48 -7.99 9.13
N ASP A 162 6.13 -6.74 9.33
CA ASP A 162 6.57 -5.61 8.51
C ASP A 162 7.07 -4.51 9.46
N LYS A 163 8.28 -4.04 9.22
CA LYS A 163 8.86 -2.89 9.93
C LYS A 163 9.29 -1.87 8.89
N TYR A 164 8.74 -0.68 9.00
CA TYR A 164 9.02 0.46 8.15
C TYR A 164 9.60 1.61 8.96
N GLU A 165 10.66 2.18 8.46
CA GLU A 165 11.28 3.41 8.98
C GLU A 165 11.49 4.38 7.83
N GLU A 166 11.09 5.63 8.01
CA GLU A 166 11.25 6.69 7.03
C GLU A 166 11.83 7.93 7.70
N ILE A 167 12.84 8.49 7.09
CA ILE A 167 13.39 9.81 7.41
C ILE A 167 13.17 10.69 6.19
N ALA A 168 12.20 11.59 6.28
CA ALA A 168 11.91 12.56 5.24
C ALA A 168 12.00 13.98 5.77
N PRO A 169 12.47 14.95 4.96
CA PRO A 169 12.51 16.33 5.37
C PRO A 169 11.09 16.86 5.55
N LEU A 170 10.84 17.56 6.65
CA LEU A 170 9.60 18.31 6.83
C LEU A 170 9.56 19.44 5.81
N GLN A 171 8.63 19.39 4.88
CA GLN A 171 8.44 20.42 3.85
C GLN A 171 7.91 21.75 4.41
N ASN A 172 7.52 21.80 5.68
CA ASN A 172 6.97 22.97 6.34
C ASN A 172 7.99 23.62 7.28
N GLY A 173 9.00 24.26 6.73
CA GLY A 173 9.86 25.17 7.51
C GLY A 173 9.12 26.46 7.87
N PRO A 174 9.53 27.15 8.97
CA PRO A 174 8.99 28.47 9.30
C PRO A 174 9.21 29.45 8.14
N ALA A 175 8.30 30.42 7.99
CA ALA A 175 8.39 31.43 6.95
C ALA A 175 9.78 32.09 6.96
N GLY A 176 10.49 32.06 5.84
CA GLY A 176 11.84 32.62 5.69
C GLY A 176 12.99 31.62 5.97
N SER A 177 12.71 30.36 6.27
CA SER A 177 13.76 29.32 6.48
C SER A 177 14.43 28.84 5.19
N GLY A 178 13.93 29.27 4.01
CA GLY A 178 14.39 28.76 2.71
C GLY A 178 13.80 27.39 2.33
N ALA A 179 13.08 26.72 3.23
CA ALA A 179 12.31 25.54 2.88
C ALA A 179 11.18 25.97 1.93
N ARG A 180 11.18 25.48 0.71
CA ARG A 180 10.09 25.72 -0.25
C ARG A 180 8.85 24.92 0.18
N PRO A 181 7.64 25.47 -0.02
CA PRO A 181 6.38 24.76 0.22
C PRO A 181 6.21 23.59 -0.73
#